data_93e7951a11419ef7e4fba3f3910fea53
#
_entry.id   93e7951a11419ef7e4fba3f3910fea53
#
_cell.length_a   1.000
_cell.length_b   1.000
_cell.length_c   1.000
_cell.angle_alpha   90.00
_cell.angle_beta   90.00
_cell.angle_gamma   90.00
#
_symmetry.space_group_name_H-M   'P 1'
#
loop_
_entity.id
_entity.type
_entity.pdbx_description
1 polymer ?
#
loop_
_entity_poly.entity_id
_entity_poly.type
_entity_poly.pdbx_seq_one_letter_code
_entity_poly.pdbx_strand_id
1 'polypeptide(L)'
;MAATAQPDLVVRPLLRKDLDKALDVWVSAWQTAYPSIDFEKRRDWAAEHIADLEQDGALPSVAVRDSAIVGLLVVDPNTGYLDQIVVATACQGQGVANALLAHAQHLCPNGLDLHVNQDNARAIRFYQKHGFVVTGPDVNARSGAPVHKMSWRP
;
A
#
# COMPACT_ATOMS: atom_id res chain seq x y z
N MET A 1 -9.67 -20.22 -19.47
CA MET A 1 -8.30 -20.29 -18.97
C MET A 1 -7.93 -19.01 -18.24
N ALA A 2 -6.86 -19.03 -17.55
CA ALA A 2 -6.46 -17.89 -16.75
C ALA A 2 -5.77 -16.79 -17.57
N ALA A 3 -6.42 -16.37 -18.65
CA ALA A 3 -5.85 -15.32 -19.51
C ALA A 3 -5.68 -14.00 -18.78
N THR A 4 -6.46 -13.81 -17.69
CA THR A 4 -6.35 -12.62 -16.83
C THR A 4 -5.24 -12.72 -15.82
N ALA A 5 -4.62 -13.90 -15.67
CA ALA A 5 -3.53 -14.07 -14.75
C ALA A 5 -2.35 -13.18 -15.15
N GLN A 6 -1.64 -12.68 -14.15
CA GLN A 6 -0.43 -11.89 -14.33
C GLN A 6 0.75 -12.82 -14.00
N PRO A 7 1.12 -13.76 -14.90
CA PRO A 7 2.11 -14.79 -14.56
C PRO A 7 3.47 -14.21 -14.19
N ASP A 8 3.76 -13.01 -14.68
CA ASP A 8 5.02 -12.34 -14.39
C ASP A 8 4.97 -11.49 -13.11
N LEU A 9 3.78 -11.37 -12.51
CA LEU A 9 3.59 -10.57 -11.30
C LEU A 9 3.69 -11.47 -10.07
N VAL A 10 4.67 -11.19 -9.23
CA VAL A 10 4.93 -11.92 -8.00
C VAL A 10 4.91 -10.96 -6.83
N VAL A 11 4.22 -11.31 -5.74
CA VAL A 11 4.29 -10.59 -4.48
C VAL A 11 5.15 -11.42 -3.53
N ARG A 12 6.19 -10.80 -3.00
CA ARG A 12 7.15 -11.46 -2.10
C ARG A 12 7.62 -10.51 -1.01
N PRO A 13 8.24 -11.04 0.06
CA PRO A 13 8.79 -10.17 1.10
C PRO A 13 9.81 -9.16 0.55
N LEU A 14 9.82 -7.98 1.14
CA LEU A 14 10.83 -6.97 0.87
C LEU A 14 12.18 -7.45 1.40
N LEU A 15 13.19 -7.46 0.55
CA LEU A 15 14.56 -7.72 0.94
C LEU A 15 15.29 -6.39 1.10
N ARG A 16 16.37 -6.39 1.89
CA ARG A 16 17.15 -5.17 2.10
C ARG A 16 17.58 -4.50 0.80
N LYS A 17 17.98 -5.30 -0.18
CA LYS A 17 18.40 -4.80 -1.51
C LYS A 17 17.29 -4.14 -2.30
N ASP A 18 16.03 -4.37 -1.93
CA ASP A 18 14.87 -3.83 -2.64
C ASP A 18 14.50 -2.43 -2.17
N LEU A 19 15.02 -1.98 -1.04
CA LEU A 19 14.49 -0.79 -0.36
C LEU A 19 14.52 0.46 -1.24
N ASP A 20 15.64 0.72 -1.91
CA ASP A 20 15.74 1.92 -2.76
C ASP A 20 14.69 1.91 -3.88
N LYS A 21 14.48 0.78 -4.53
CA LYS A 21 13.48 0.65 -5.60
C LYS A 21 12.07 0.73 -5.06
N ALA A 22 11.80 0.15 -3.89
CA ALA A 22 10.51 0.26 -3.23
C ALA A 22 10.21 1.72 -2.86
N LEU A 23 11.20 2.47 -2.40
CA LEU A 23 11.05 3.89 -2.10
C LEU A 23 10.85 4.72 -3.36
N ASP A 24 11.48 4.35 -4.49
CA ASP A 24 11.19 4.99 -5.78
C ASP A 24 9.71 4.85 -6.13
N VAL A 25 9.14 3.68 -5.94
CA VAL A 25 7.71 3.44 -6.15
C VAL A 25 6.86 4.30 -5.21
N TRP A 26 7.23 4.34 -3.94
CA TRP A 26 6.52 5.12 -2.93
C TRP A 26 6.50 6.61 -3.29
N VAL A 27 7.66 7.17 -3.60
CA VAL A 27 7.78 8.59 -3.98
C VAL A 27 6.96 8.88 -5.24
N SER A 28 7.11 8.06 -6.27
CA SER A 28 6.40 8.22 -7.54
C SER A 28 4.89 8.20 -7.37
N ALA A 29 4.38 7.21 -6.64
CA ALA A 29 2.94 7.05 -6.44
C ALA A 29 2.33 8.24 -5.67
N TRP A 30 2.97 8.65 -4.57
CA TRP A 30 2.49 9.78 -3.79
C TRP A 30 2.63 11.10 -4.53
N GLN A 31 3.73 11.29 -5.27
CA GLN A 31 3.95 12.51 -6.04
C GLN A 31 2.89 12.68 -7.12
N THR A 32 2.46 11.59 -7.74
CA THR A 32 1.37 11.63 -8.72
C THR A 32 0.03 11.99 -8.06
N ALA A 33 -0.24 11.44 -6.88
CA ALA A 33 -1.48 11.71 -6.15
C ALA A 33 -1.54 13.15 -5.61
N TYR A 34 -0.40 13.69 -5.19
CA TYR A 34 -0.31 15.02 -4.57
C TYR A 34 0.86 15.80 -5.17
N PRO A 35 0.68 16.36 -6.37
CA PRO A 35 1.80 17.00 -7.11
C PRO A 35 2.42 18.20 -6.40
N SER A 36 1.68 18.87 -5.51
CA SER A 36 2.17 20.07 -4.80
C SER A 36 3.09 19.75 -3.62
N ILE A 37 3.22 18.48 -3.24
CA ILE A 37 4.04 18.05 -2.12
C ILE A 37 5.31 17.40 -2.66
N ASP A 38 6.46 17.74 -2.11
CA ASP A 38 7.74 17.15 -2.52
C ASP A 38 7.99 15.87 -1.72
N PHE A 39 7.60 14.74 -2.28
CA PHE A 39 7.74 13.44 -1.60
C PHE A 39 9.18 12.92 -1.60
N GLU A 40 10.04 13.39 -2.50
CA GLU A 40 11.46 13.01 -2.45
C GLU A 40 12.09 13.47 -1.14
N LYS A 41 11.65 14.61 -0.61
CA LYS A 41 12.10 15.11 0.69
C LYS A 41 11.61 14.25 1.86
N ARG A 42 10.63 13.38 1.63
CA ARG A 42 10.08 12.47 2.65
C ARG A 42 10.60 11.04 2.52
N ARG A 43 11.52 10.81 1.60
CA ARG A 43 12.06 9.48 1.31
C ARG A 43 12.70 8.85 2.54
N ASP A 44 13.54 9.58 3.24
CA ASP A 44 14.22 9.08 4.45
C ASP A 44 13.21 8.78 5.55
N TRP A 45 12.21 9.64 5.71
CA TRP A 45 11.14 9.36 6.65
C TRP A 45 10.42 8.06 6.31
N ALA A 46 10.11 7.84 5.04
CA ALA A 46 9.41 6.62 4.62
C ALA A 46 10.26 5.37 4.91
N ALA A 47 11.57 5.44 4.68
CA ALA A 47 12.46 4.34 4.99
C ALA A 47 12.47 4.01 6.48
N GLU A 48 12.56 5.03 7.34
CA GLU A 48 12.53 4.86 8.79
C GLU A 48 11.19 4.34 9.25
N HIS A 49 10.10 4.85 8.69
CA HIS A 49 8.75 4.43 9.03
C HIS A 49 8.53 2.94 8.72
N ILE A 50 8.97 2.49 7.54
CA ILE A 50 8.87 1.06 7.17
C ILE A 50 9.70 0.21 8.13
N ALA A 51 10.91 0.66 8.47
CA ALA A 51 11.76 -0.08 9.41
C ALA A 51 11.13 -0.19 10.80
N ASP A 52 10.52 0.88 11.28
CA ASP A 52 9.84 0.90 12.58
C ASP A 52 8.63 -0.02 12.58
N LEU A 53 7.84 -0.02 11.51
CA LEU A 53 6.69 -0.91 11.38
C LEU A 53 7.14 -2.37 11.35
N GLU A 54 8.20 -2.67 10.62
CA GLU A 54 8.75 -4.02 10.54
C GLU A 54 9.23 -4.51 11.90
N GLN A 55 9.87 -3.65 12.65
CA GLN A 55 10.33 -3.95 13.99
C GLN A 55 9.15 -4.26 14.92
N ASP A 56 8.01 -3.62 14.70
CA ASP A 56 6.78 -3.83 15.49
C ASP A 56 5.93 -5.00 15.00
N GLY A 57 6.36 -5.71 13.96
CA GLY A 57 5.70 -6.92 13.49
C GLY A 57 5.08 -6.85 12.10
N ALA A 58 5.16 -5.70 11.43
CA ALA A 58 4.66 -5.61 10.06
C ALA A 58 5.53 -6.39 9.09
N LEU A 59 4.92 -6.81 7.98
CA LEU A 59 5.57 -7.55 6.91
C LEU A 59 5.57 -6.71 5.63
N PRO A 60 6.66 -5.97 5.34
CA PRO A 60 6.80 -5.28 4.07
C PRO A 60 6.93 -6.29 2.94
N SER A 61 6.17 -6.07 1.87
CA SER A 61 6.19 -6.92 0.67
C SER A 61 6.28 -6.05 -0.57
N VAL A 62 6.84 -6.59 -1.63
CA VAL A 62 6.93 -5.92 -2.92
C VAL A 62 6.23 -6.74 -3.99
N ALA A 63 5.65 -6.04 -4.96
CA ALA A 63 5.18 -6.65 -6.20
C ALA A 63 6.26 -6.49 -7.24
N VAL A 64 6.62 -7.58 -7.90
CA VAL A 64 7.71 -7.62 -8.88
C VAL A 64 7.14 -8.12 -10.20
N ARG A 65 7.44 -7.39 -11.27
CA ARG A 65 7.09 -7.78 -12.64
C ARG A 65 8.33 -7.58 -13.52
N ASP A 66 8.71 -8.63 -14.27
CA ASP A 66 9.88 -8.58 -15.15
C ASP A 66 11.12 -8.06 -14.43
N SER A 67 11.36 -8.56 -13.23
CA SER A 67 12.50 -8.18 -12.38
C SER A 67 12.46 -6.75 -11.85
N ALA A 68 11.39 -6.00 -12.10
CA ALA A 68 11.23 -4.64 -11.61
C ALA A 68 10.23 -4.60 -10.46
N ILE A 69 10.54 -3.83 -9.42
CA ILE A 69 9.61 -3.58 -8.32
C ILE A 69 8.58 -2.57 -8.81
N VAL A 70 7.31 -2.96 -8.77
CA VAL A 70 6.19 -2.15 -9.27
C VAL A 70 5.15 -1.83 -8.20
N GLY A 71 5.33 -2.33 -6.99
CA GLY A 71 4.41 -2.05 -5.89
C GLY A 71 5.03 -2.35 -4.54
N LEU A 72 4.43 -1.76 -3.50
CA LEU A 72 4.85 -1.94 -2.11
C LEU A 72 3.61 -2.11 -1.25
N LEU A 73 3.66 -3.06 -0.34
CA LEU A 73 2.63 -3.32 0.66
C LEU A 73 3.29 -3.41 2.03
N VAL A 74 2.73 -2.73 3.02
CA VAL A 74 3.13 -2.91 4.42
C VAL A 74 1.88 -3.17 5.25
N VAL A 75 1.78 -4.36 5.79
CA VAL A 75 0.64 -4.80 6.60
C VAL A 75 1.17 -5.55 7.82
N ASP A 76 0.48 -5.39 8.95
CA ASP A 76 0.81 -6.09 10.18
C ASP A 76 -0.19 -7.22 10.40
N PRO A 77 0.23 -8.50 10.24
CA PRO A 77 -0.67 -9.63 10.44
C PRO A 77 -1.17 -9.78 11.88
N ASN A 78 -0.47 -9.21 12.85
CA ASN A 78 -0.85 -9.31 14.26
C ASN A 78 -2.03 -8.38 14.59
N THR A 79 -2.14 -7.24 13.90
CA THR A 79 -3.19 -6.25 14.15
C THR A 79 -4.20 -6.15 13.03
N GLY A 80 -3.84 -6.59 11.82
CA GLY A 80 -4.65 -6.39 10.62
C GLY A 80 -4.54 -4.98 10.04
N TYR A 81 -3.59 -4.18 10.52
CA TYR A 81 -3.45 -2.81 10.02
C TYR A 81 -2.64 -2.76 8.72
N LEU A 82 -3.25 -2.20 7.68
CA LEU A 82 -2.62 -1.98 6.39
C LEU A 82 -2.12 -0.54 6.35
N ASP A 83 -0.80 -0.38 6.47
CA ASP A 83 -0.18 0.95 6.54
C ASP A 83 0.12 1.54 5.17
N GLN A 84 0.63 0.72 4.24
CA GLN A 84 1.02 1.15 2.91
C GLN A 84 0.54 0.17 1.85
N ILE A 85 -0.05 0.71 0.80
CA ILE A 85 -0.26 0.00 -0.48
C ILE A 85 -0.09 1.03 -1.58
N VAL A 86 0.98 0.89 -2.36
CA VAL A 86 1.29 1.82 -3.45
C VAL A 86 1.73 1.06 -4.68
N VAL A 87 1.45 1.62 -5.84
CA VAL A 87 1.76 1.02 -7.14
C VAL A 87 2.49 2.07 -7.98
N ALA A 88 3.55 1.65 -8.66
CA ALA A 88 4.27 2.52 -9.59
C ALA A 88 3.28 3.15 -10.58
N THR A 89 3.41 4.45 -10.80
CA THR A 89 2.47 5.20 -11.63
C THR A 89 2.27 4.58 -13.01
N ALA A 90 3.36 4.14 -13.63
CA ALA A 90 3.30 3.51 -14.96
C ALA A 90 2.57 2.16 -14.97
N CYS A 91 2.36 1.55 -13.79
CA CYS A 91 1.74 0.23 -13.68
C CYS A 91 0.33 0.28 -13.10
N GLN A 92 -0.23 1.47 -12.86
CA GLN A 92 -1.59 1.62 -12.37
C GLN A 92 -2.59 1.09 -13.39
N GLY A 93 -3.66 0.47 -12.90
CA GLY A 93 -4.69 -0.12 -13.76
C GLY A 93 -4.31 -1.46 -14.36
N GLN A 94 -3.20 -2.07 -13.94
CA GLN A 94 -2.70 -3.33 -14.48
C GLN A 94 -2.79 -4.50 -13.49
N GLY A 95 -3.60 -4.37 -12.44
CA GLY A 95 -3.83 -5.45 -11.49
C GLY A 95 -2.81 -5.55 -10.35
N VAL A 96 -1.85 -4.66 -10.24
CA VAL A 96 -0.83 -4.72 -9.19
C VAL A 96 -1.46 -4.46 -7.82
N ALA A 97 -2.31 -3.43 -7.70
CA ALA A 97 -3.00 -3.13 -6.45
C ALA A 97 -3.90 -4.30 -6.02
N ASN A 98 -4.59 -4.94 -6.95
CA ASN A 98 -5.42 -6.11 -6.66
C ASN A 98 -4.57 -7.26 -6.09
N ALA A 99 -3.40 -7.51 -6.67
CA ALA A 99 -2.51 -8.56 -6.20
C ALA A 99 -1.96 -8.26 -4.81
N LEU A 100 -1.58 -7.02 -4.55
CA LEU A 100 -1.09 -6.61 -3.23
C LEU A 100 -2.20 -6.73 -2.18
N LEU A 101 -3.41 -6.29 -2.50
CA LEU A 101 -4.53 -6.38 -1.57
C LEU A 101 -4.91 -7.83 -1.29
N ALA A 102 -4.93 -8.68 -2.31
CA ALA A 102 -5.19 -10.11 -2.14
C ALA A 102 -4.14 -10.74 -1.20
N HIS A 103 -2.88 -10.34 -1.34
CA HIS A 103 -1.82 -10.81 -0.46
C HIS A 103 -2.05 -10.36 0.98
N ALA A 104 -2.44 -9.09 1.19
CA ALA A 104 -2.76 -8.58 2.52
C ALA A 104 -3.93 -9.35 3.14
N GLN A 105 -4.97 -9.65 2.37
CA GLN A 105 -6.12 -10.43 2.83
C GLN A 105 -5.71 -11.86 3.19
N HIS A 106 -4.77 -12.42 2.47
CA HIS A 106 -4.23 -13.74 2.78
C HIS A 106 -3.46 -13.74 4.10
N LEU A 107 -2.66 -12.70 4.34
CA LEU A 107 -1.91 -12.56 5.60
C LEU A 107 -2.83 -12.23 6.79
N CYS A 108 -3.95 -11.58 6.54
CA CYS A 108 -4.88 -11.12 7.56
C CYS A 108 -6.30 -11.64 7.24
N PRO A 109 -6.53 -12.95 7.35
CA PRO A 109 -7.80 -13.53 6.92
C PRO A 109 -9.01 -13.10 7.76
N ASN A 110 -8.77 -12.54 8.95
CA ASN A 110 -9.85 -12.11 9.85
C ASN A 110 -10.25 -10.64 9.63
N GLY A 111 -9.53 -9.91 8.80
CA GLY A 111 -9.87 -8.53 8.48
C GLY A 111 -8.68 -7.61 8.36
N LEU A 112 -8.94 -6.47 7.74
CA LEU A 112 -7.95 -5.41 7.53
C LEU A 112 -8.57 -4.07 7.93
N ASP A 113 -7.75 -3.22 8.51
CA ASP A 113 -8.09 -1.83 8.82
C ASP A 113 -7.07 -0.90 8.17
N LEU A 114 -7.52 0.25 7.74
CA LEU A 114 -6.64 1.25 7.14
C LEU A 114 -7.16 2.66 7.37
N HIS A 115 -6.30 3.64 7.08
CA HIS A 115 -6.67 5.04 6.98
C HIS A 115 -6.40 5.51 5.54
N VAL A 116 -7.30 6.32 5.01
CA VAL A 116 -7.17 6.89 3.67
C VAL A 116 -7.54 8.37 3.73
N ASN A 117 -6.78 9.22 3.02
CA ASN A 117 -7.11 10.64 2.95
C ASN A 117 -8.51 10.84 2.37
N GLN A 118 -9.30 11.72 3.01
CA GLN A 118 -10.69 11.96 2.58
C GLN A 118 -10.78 12.52 1.15
N ASP A 119 -9.75 13.20 0.69
CA ASP A 119 -9.70 13.75 -0.67
C ASP A 119 -9.16 12.76 -1.71
N ASN A 120 -8.78 11.55 -1.31
CA ASN A 120 -8.28 10.52 -2.23
C ASN A 120 -9.43 9.63 -2.71
N ALA A 121 -10.27 10.19 -3.57
CA ALA A 121 -11.47 9.51 -4.07
C ALA A 121 -11.15 8.20 -4.79
N ARG A 122 -10.03 8.16 -5.52
CA ARG A 122 -9.62 6.97 -6.27
C ARG A 122 -9.33 5.80 -5.32
N ALA A 123 -8.56 6.05 -4.28
CA ALA A 123 -8.23 5.01 -3.30
C ALA A 123 -9.49 4.55 -2.55
N ILE A 124 -10.34 5.49 -2.14
CA ILE A 124 -11.60 5.14 -1.44
C ILE A 124 -12.44 4.21 -2.31
N ARG A 125 -12.61 4.54 -3.60
CA ARG A 125 -13.38 3.69 -4.52
C ARG A 125 -12.74 2.31 -4.69
N PHE A 126 -11.42 2.25 -4.76
CA PHE A 126 -10.69 0.97 -4.86
C PHE A 126 -10.99 0.09 -3.63
N TYR A 127 -10.89 0.65 -2.43
CA TYR A 127 -11.16 -0.11 -1.22
C TYR A 127 -12.62 -0.53 -1.13
N GLN A 128 -13.55 0.37 -1.45
CA GLN A 128 -14.99 0.04 -1.44
C GLN A 128 -15.31 -1.08 -2.41
N LYS A 129 -14.70 -1.07 -3.59
CA LYS A 129 -14.88 -2.14 -4.58
C LYS A 129 -14.44 -3.50 -4.03
N HIS A 130 -13.48 -3.51 -3.13
CA HIS A 130 -12.95 -4.74 -2.53
C HIS A 130 -13.55 -5.05 -1.15
N GLY A 131 -14.68 -4.46 -0.83
CA GLY A 131 -15.45 -4.82 0.35
C GLY A 131 -15.12 -4.03 1.61
N PHE A 132 -14.28 -3.00 1.50
CA PHE A 132 -14.03 -2.11 2.64
C PHE A 132 -15.19 -1.13 2.81
N VAL A 133 -15.48 -0.80 4.06
CA VAL A 133 -16.49 0.19 4.42
C VAL A 133 -15.85 1.28 5.27
N VAL A 134 -16.35 2.50 5.15
CA VAL A 134 -15.94 3.61 6.01
C VAL A 134 -16.54 3.37 7.41
N THR A 135 -15.68 3.37 8.41
CA THR A 135 -16.10 3.16 9.81
C THR A 135 -16.09 4.44 10.63
N GLY A 136 -15.43 5.49 10.14
CA GLY A 136 -15.47 6.78 10.82
C GLY A 136 -14.40 7.73 10.28
N PRO A 137 -14.50 9.01 10.70
CA PRO A 137 -13.45 9.99 10.40
C PRO A 137 -12.32 9.92 11.42
N ASP A 138 -11.16 10.39 11.00
CA ASP A 138 -10.00 10.56 11.87
C ASP A 138 -9.11 11.65 11.28
N VAL A 139 -8.00 11.92 11.94
CA VAL A 139 -7.01 12.90 11.50
C VAL A 139 -5.65 12.22 11.47
N ASN A 140 -4.91 12.44 10.41
CA ASN A 140 -3.54 11.94 10.33
C ASN A 140 -2.68 12.64 11.38
N ALA A 141 -2.07 11.87 12.27
CA ALA A 141 -1.31 12.42 13.40
C ALA A 141 -0.09 13.23 12.95
N ARG A 142 0.45 12.96 11.77
CA ARG A 142 1.62 13.67 11.23
C ARG A 142 1.25 14.94 10.48
N SER A 143 0.33 14.83 9.52
CA SER A 143 0.01 15.91 8.59
C SER A 143 -1.14 16.78 9.05
N GLY A 144 -1.98 16.28 9.98
CA GLY A 144 -3.23 16.93 10.35
C GLY A 144 -4.31 16.77 9.30
N ALA A 145 -4.06 16.05 8.22
CA ALA A 145 -5.04 15.87 7.15
C ALA A 145 -6.21 15.01 7.59
N PRO A 146 -7.44 15.32 7.15
CA PRO A 146 -8.59 14.48 7.45
C PRO A 146 -8.51 13.17 6.70
N VAL A 147 -8.78 12.08 7.39
CA VAL A 147 -8.77 10.73 6.82
C VAL A 147 -10.08 10.03 7.14
N HIS A 148 -10.38 8.97 6.38
CA HIS A 148 -11.41 7.99 6.73
C HIS A 148 -10.72 6.74 7.29
N LYS A 149 -11.29 6.20 8.36
CA LYS A 149 -10.99 4.82 8.76
C LYS A 149 -11.85 3.90 7.91
N MET A 150 -11.25 2.88 7.34
CA MET A 150 -11.96 1.88 6.56
C MET A 150 -11.59 0.49 7.06
N SER A 151 -12.55 -0.42 7.00
CA SER A 151 -12.36 -1.80 7.46
C SER A 151 -12.95 -2.79 6.47
N TRP A 152 -12.24 -3.91 6.32
CA TRP A 152 -12.70 -5.08 5.60
C TRP A 152 -12.81 -6.24 6.57
N ARG A 153 -13.97 -6.93 6.54
CA ARG A 153 -14.20 -8.17 7.29
C ARG A 153 -14.76 -9.20 6.33
N PRO A 154 -14.18 -10.40 6.32
CA PRO A 154 -14.66 -11.45 5.42
C PRO A 154 -16.04 -11.99 5.76
#